data_c17b0a50ab9180c51e317f892f720693
#
_entry.id   c17b0a50ab9180c51e317f892f720693
#
_cell.length_a   1.000
_cell.length_b   1.000
_cell.length_c   1.000
_cell.angle_alpha   90.00
_cell.angle_beta   90.00
_cell.angle_gamma   90.00
#
_symmetry.space_group_name_H-M   'P 1'
#
loop_
_entity.id
_entity.type
_entity.pdbx_description
1 polymer ?
#
loop_
_entity_poly.entity_id
_entity_poly.type
_entity_poly.pdbx_seq_one_letter_code
_entity_poly.pdbx_strand_id
1 'polypeptide(L)'
;MDTQLEPAIAAMVAEFIAAGRPKASSLSWQERREGYLASAILGGEQEEVGAVEEWQNGHYSVRLYQPASTSSASRPALIYFHGGCFVSGEFDTHDRQMRMLCNRAEALVFAVHTRLAPEHTYPAAHDDALAATLAIMADVEKWHGDPARIALAGDSAGGHLALITTLRLKERGAPLPAAQLLIYPMLDAAGDSDSYRQLGDDYLITRDMLLSGFHAYLGELPVTHPEASPLHHPALSGLPPTHIVTAEYDPLRDEGEAFYRKLLQAGVMATCQRQLGVIHGFFQLARVSPAARQLIEQLSLLIRRL
;
A
#
# COMPACT_ATOMS: atom_id res chain seq x y z
N MET A 1 -10.54 -26.48 -3.28
CA MET A 1 -9.30 -26.96 -2.64
C MET A 1 -9.03 -26.00 -1.51
N ASP A 2 -9.06 -26.48 -0.26
CA ASP A 2 -8.59 -25.65 0.84
C ASP A 2 -7.09 -25.47 0.67
N THR A 3 -6.67 -24.30 0.23
CA THR A 3 -5.26 -23.93 0.14
C THR A 3 -4.75 -23.77 1.57
N GLN A 4 -3.63 -24.40 1.90
CA GLN A 4 -3.05 -24.26 3.23
C GLN A 4 -2.22 -22.97 3.28
N LEU A 5 -2.22 -22.31 4.44
CA LEU A 5 -1.31 -21.20 4.70
C LEU A 5 0.16 -21.63 4.48
N GLU A 6 0.99 -20.72 4.00
CA GLU A 6 2.44 -20.91 4.02
C GLU A 6 2.91 -21.28 5.44
N PRO A 7 3.84 -22.24 5.61
CA PRO A 7 4.17 -22.79 6.93
C PRO A 7 4.54 -21.74 8.01
N ALA A 8 5.32 -20.74 7.65
CA ALA A 8 5.70 -19.69 8.59
C ALA A 8 4.51 -18.79 8.97
N ILE A 9 3.62 -18.49 8.01
CA ILE A 9 2.39 -17.73 8.26
C ILE A 9 1.43 -18.55 9.13
N ALA A 10 1.30 -19.86 8.87
CA ALA A 10 0.50 -20.75 9.71
C ALA A 10 0.97 -20.76 11.17
N ALA A 11 2.29 -20.76 11.40
CA ALA A 11 2.84 -20.66 12.76
C ALA A 11 2.49 -19.33 13.43
N MET A 12 2.62 -18.22 12.74
CA MET A 12 2.25 -16.89 13.25
C MET A 12 0.74 -16.81 13.60
N VAL A 13 -0.11 -17.35 12.74
CA VAL A 13 -1.56 -17.43 12.98
C VAL A 13 -1.87 -18.30 14.20
N ALA A 14 -1.21 -19.45 14.33
CA ALA A 14 -1.40 -20.33 15.49
C ALA A 14 -0.98 -19.65 16.81
N GLU A 15 0.13 -18.93 16.82
CA GLU A 15 0.57 -18.12 17.97
C GLU A 15 -0.45 -17.03 18.34
N PHE A 16 -0.97 -16.31 17.35
CA PHE A 16 -2.00 -15.28 17.54
C PHE A 16 -3.28 -15.86 18.17
N ILE A 17 -3.73 -17.02 17.69
CA ILE A 17 -4.90 -17.71 18.21
C ILE A 17 -4.63 -18.19 19.66
N ALA A 18 -3.46 -18.79 19.90
CA ALA A 18 -3.05 -19.26 21.24
C ALA A 18 -2.93 -18.12 22.25
N ALA A 19 -2.55 -16.91 21.82
CA ALA A 19 -2.54 -15.71 22.62
C ALA A 19 -3.94 -15.11 22.94
N GLY A 20 -5.01 -15.75 22.44
CA GLY A 20 -6.39 -15.33 22.69
C GLY A 20 -6.88 -14.22 21.77
N ARG A 21 -6.28 -14.06 20.58
CA ARG A 21 -6.67 -13.04 19.57
C ARG A 21 -6.70 -11.63 20.17
N PRO A 22 -5.56 -11.09 20.61
CA PRO A 22 -5.52 -9.77 21.24
C PRO A 22 -6.11 -8.71 20.29
N LYS A 23 -7.00 -7.88 20.83
CA LYS A 23 -7.65 -6.84 20.04
C LYS A 23 -6.74 -5.62 19.93
N ALA A 24 -6.53 -5.15 18.71
CA ALA A 24 -5.76 -3.93 18.46
C ALA A 24 -6.39 -2.70 19.12
N SER A 25 -7.72 -2.64 19.22
CA SER A 25 -8.45 -1.57 19.92
C SER A 25 -8.15 -1.49 21.42
N SER A 26 -7.56 -2.52 22.02
CA SER A 26 -7.09 -2.49 23.42
C SER A 26 -5.70 -1.87 23.59
N LEU A 27 -4.97 -1.62 22.49
CA LEU A 27 -3.66 -1.00 22.50
C LEU A 27 -3.77 0.51 22.24
N SER A 28 -2.91 1.29 22.86
CA SER A 28 -2.73 2.70 22.50
C SER A 28 -2.18 2.81 21.05
N TRP A 29 -2.37 3.96 20.44
CA TRP A 29 -1.82 4.23 19.10
C TRP A 29 -0.29 4.10 19.08
N GLN A 30 0.37 4.51 20.16
CA GLN A 30 1.81 4.38 20.31
C GLN A 30 2.26 2.91 20.30
N GLU A 31 1.62 2.04 21.09
CA GLU A 31 1.91 0.61 21.12
C GLU A 31 1.67 -0.05 19.75
N ARG A 32 0.62 0.37 19.02
CA ARG A 32 0.37 -0.11 17.65
C ARG A 32 1.49 0.29 16.69
N ARG A 33 1.98 1.53 16.77
CA ARG A 33 3.10 2.03 15.95
C ARG A 33 4.40 1.29 16.27
N GLU A 34 4.71 1.13 17.54
CA GLU A 34 5.90 0.39 17.98
C GLU A 34 5.87 -1.08 17.56
N GLY A 35 4.72 -1.74 17.72
CA GLY A 35 4.53 -3.12 17.27
C GLY A 35 4.68 -3.26 15.75
N TYR A 36 4.14 -2.31 14.98
CA TYR A 36 4.27 -2.30 13.53
C TYR A 36 5.73 -2.10 13.09
N LEU A 37 6.44 -1.16 13.71
CA LEU A 37 7.86 -0.94 13.45
C LEU A 37 8.70 -2.17 13.82
N ALA A 38 8.44 -2.80 14.96
CA ALA A 38 9.14 -4.00 15.37
C ALA A 38 8.98 -5.17 14.38
N SER A 39 7.84 -5.25 13.68
CA SER A 39 7.59 -6.27 12.66
C SER A 39 8.41 -6.08 11.38
N ALA A 40 9.02 -4.92 11.15
CA ALA A 40 9.81 -4.62 9.96
C ALA A 40 10.96 -5.61 9.72
N ILE A 41 11.49 -6.25 10.77
CA ILE A 41 12.52 -7.29 10.63
C ILE A 41 12.08 -8.51 9.82
N LEU A 42 10.76 -8.73 9.70
CA LEU A 42 10.19 -9.81 8.88
C LEU A 42 10.26 -9.50 7.38
N GLY A 43 10.61 -8.27 7.01
CA GLY A 43 10.84 -7.83 5.64
C GLY A 43 12.11 -8.41 4.99
N GLY A 44 12.96 -9.05 5.76
CA GLY A 44 14.20 -9.66 5.28
C GLY A 44 15.45 -8.83 5.59
N GLU A 45 16.51 -9.05 4.82
CA GLU A 45 17.73 -8.28 4.94
C GLU A 45 17.57 -6.88 4.32
N GLN A 46 18.30 -5.93 4.87
CA GLN A 46 18.35 -4.58 4.33
C GLN A 46 19.40 -4.53 3.21
N GLU A 47 18.93 -4.56 1.96
CA GLU A 47 19.82 -4.52 0.79
C GLU A 47 20.46 -3.12 0.64
N GLU A 48 21.72 -3.10 0.20
CA GLU A 48 22.37 -1.85 -0.19
C GLU A 48 21.75 -1.31 -1.48
N VAL A 49 21.63 0.02 -1.57
CA VAL A 49 21.21 0.77 -2.77
C VAL A 49 22.24 1.85 -3.08
N GLY A 50 22.17 2.49 -4.24
CA GLY A 50 23.15 3.49 -4.66
C GLY A 50 23.16 4.73 -3.78
N ALA A 51 21.98 5.24 -3.40
CA ALA A 51 21.84 6.35 -2.45
C ALA A 51 20.48 6.31 -1.78
N VAL A 52 20.41 6.88 -0.59
CA VAL A 52 19.15 7.17 0.13
C VAL A 52 19.19 8.63 0.55
N GLU A 53 18.16 9.35 0.19
CA GLU A 53 17.98 10.77 0.54
C GLU A 53 16.65 10.96 1.25
N GLU A 54 16.60 11.84 2.24
CA GLU A 54 15.36 12.21 2.92
C GLU A 54 15.18 13.71 2.95
N TRP A 55 13.93 14.14 2.77
CA TRP A 55 13.55 15.52 3.00
C TRP A 55 12.12 15.64 3.48
N GLN A 56 11.84 16.74 4.14
CA GLN A 56 10.49 17.15 4.53
C GLN A 56 10.04 18.32 3.67
N ASN A 57 8.78 18.30 3.24
CA ASN A 57 8.16 19.39 2.52
C ASN A 57 6.76 19.66 3.10
N GLY A 58 6.66 20.72 3.89
CA GLY A 58 5.43 21.05 4.60
C GLY A 58 5.06 19.97 5.61
N HIS A 59 3.99 19.24 5.32
CA HIS A 59 3.39 18.26 6.23
C HIS A 59 3.77 16.81 5.93
N TYR A 60 4.38 16.53 4.78
CA TYR A 60 4.82 15.19 4.40
C TYR A 60 6.35 15.10 4.33
N SER A 61 6.85 13.90 4.41
CA SER A 61 8.26 13.59 4.20
C SER A 61 8.43 12.58 3.06
N VAL A 62 9.58 12.60 2.41
CA VAL A 62 9.92 11.66 1.34
C VAL A 62 11.27 11.05 1.61
N ARG A 63 11.39 9.73 1.44
CA ARG A 63 12.65 8.99 1.36
C ARG A 63 12.80 8.46 -0.05
N LEU A 64 13.83 8.94 -0.75
CA LEU A 64 14.20 8.49 -2.10
C LEU A 64 15.27 7.41 -2.01
N TYR A 65 15.03 6.31 -2.67
CA TYR A 65 16.01 5.24 -2.91
C TYR A 65 16.42 5.29 -4.39
N GLN A 66 17.74 5.33 -4.62
CA GLN A 66 18.31 5.36 -5.95
C GLN A 66 19.12 4.09 -6.20
N PRO A 67 18.95 3.40 -7.36
CA PRO A 67 19.70 2.18 -7.65
C PRO A 67 21.19 2.49 -7.86
N ALA A 68 22.06 1.51 -7.52
CA ALA A 68 23.51 1.63 -7.68
C ALA A 68 23.98 1.69 -9.13
N SER A 69 23.12 1.45 -10.11
CA SER A 69 23.44 1.46 -11.53
C SER A 69 23.96 2.82 -12.00
N THR A 70 25.03 2.82 -12.77
CA THR A 70 25.65 4.01 -13.38
C THR A 70 25.06 4.36 -14.74
N SER A 71 23.94 3.75 -15.14
CA SER A 71 23.27 4.05 -16.41
C SER A 71 22.88 5.53 -16.49
N SER A 72 23.19 6.16 -17.62
CA SER A 72 22.76 7.53 -17.92
C SER A 72 21.34 7.61 -18.50
N ALA A 73 20.68 6.47 -18.74
CA ALA A 73 19.30 6.43 -19.22
C ALA A 73 18.34 6.89 -18.12
N SER A 74 17.28 7.60 -18.51
CA SER A 74 16.20 7.96 -17.60
C SER A 74 15.51 6.69 -17.05
N ARG A 75 15.14 6.75 -15.78
CA ARG A 75 14.64 5.59 -15.02
C ARG A 75 13.13 5.67 -14.79
N PRO A 76 12.44 4.54 -14.68
CA PRO A 76 11.10 4.54 -14.13
C PRO A 76 11.13 5.00 -12.68
N ALA A 77 10.03 5.56 -12.21
CA ALA A 77 9.88 5.98 -10.83
C ALA A 77 8.63 5.35 -10.19
N LEU A 78 8.77 4.99 -8.94
CA LEU A 78 7.68 4.52 -8.09
C LEU A 78 7.46 5.52 -6.97
N ILE A 79 6.24 6.04 -6.83
CA ILE A 79 5.81 6.79 -5.65
C ILE A 79 5.01 5.82 -4.80
N TYR A 80 5.50 5.53 -3.60
CA TYR A 80 4.96 4.50 -2.72
C TYR A 80 4.40 5.09 -1.43
N PHE A 81 3.19 4.68 -1.09
CA PHE A 81 2.51 4.99 0.17
C PHE A 81 2.45 3.72 1.03
N HIS A 82 2.95 3.80 2.26
CA HIS A 82 2.98 2.66 3.18
C HIS A 82 1.59 2.36 3.76
N GLY A 83 1.37 1.09 4.13
CA GLY A 83 0.23 0.64 4.91
C GLY A 83 0.29 1.07 6.37
N GLY A 84 -0.70 0.64 7.17
CA GLY A 84 -0.78 0.93 8.60
C GLY A 84 -2.09 1.56 9.05
N CYS A 85 -3.19 1.30 8.31
CA CYS A 85 -4.55 1.73 8.65
C CYS A 85 -4.68 3.25 8.89
N PHE A 86 -3.87 4.09 8.24
CA PHE A 86 -3.76 5.55 8.44
C PHE A 86 -3.26 6.00 9.82
N VAL A 87 -2.99 5.10 10.74
CA VAL A 87 -2.63 5.40 12.14
C VAL A 87 -1.21 4.99 12.51
N SER A 88 -0.58 4.17 11.68
CA SER A 88 0.75 3.60 11.89
C SER A 88 1.55 3.60 10.59
N GLY A 89 2.81 3.26 10.68
CA GLY A 89 3.72 3.17 9.54
C GLY A 89 4.65 4.37 9.47
N GLU A 90 5.82 4.10 8.95
CA GLU A 90 6.89 5.07 8.69
C GLU A 90 7.85 4.48 7.66
N PHE A 91 8.90 5.19 7.29
CA PHE A 91 9.86 4.71 6.30
C PHE A 91 10.45 3.35 6.67
N ASP A 92 10.83 3.17 7.93
CA ASP A 92 11.53 1.96 8.38
C ASP A 92 10.63 0.72 8.43
N THR A 93 9.31 0.88 8.47
CA THR A 93 8.36 -0.24 8.36
C THR A 93 8.42 -0.92 7.00
N HIS A 94 8.82 -0.20 5.94
CA HIS A 94 8.85 -0.68 4.54
C HIS A 94 10.24 -0.56 3.88
N ASP A 95 11.27 -0.08 4.59
CA ASP A 95 12.59 0.21 4.02
C ASP A 95 13.16 -0.97 3.21
N ARG A 96 13.01 -2.19 3.73
CA ARG A 96 13.52 -3.40 3.06
C ARG A 96 12.86 -3.66 1.72
N GLN A 97 11.54 -3.52 1.64
CA GLN A 97 10.77 -3.69 0.41
C GLN A 97 11.10 -2.59 -0.60
N MET A 98 11.25 -1.35 -0.14
CA MET A 98 11.61 -0.22 -1.02
C MET A 98 13.00 -0.42 -1.64
N ARG A 99 13.97 -0.89 -0.86
CA ARG A 99 15.32 -1.23 -1.36
C ARG A 99 15.28 -2.37 -2.39
N MET A 100 14.53 -3.43 -2.09
CA MET A 100 14.34 -4.55 -3.03
C MET A 100 13.70 -4.09 -4.34
N LEU A 101 12.62 -3.29 -4.29
CA LEU A 101 11.98 -2.74 -5.48
C LEU A 101 12.92 -1.83 -6.25
N CYS A 102 13.66 -0.94 -5.58
CA CYS A 102 14.64 -0.06 -6.19
C CYS A 102 15.70 -0.85 -6.98
N ASN A 103 16.30 -1.86 -6.36
CA ASN A 103 17.34 -2.66 -7.00
C ASN A 103 16.81 -3.51 -8.15
N ARG A 104 15.70 -4.25 -7.94
CA ARG A 104 15.16 -5.19 -8.93
C ARG A 104 14.51 -4.50 -10.12
N ALA A 105 13.84 -3.37 -9.89
CA ALA A 105 13.26 -2.59 -10.96
C ALA A 105 14.26 -1.65 -11.64
N GLU A 106 15.43 -1.41 -11.06
CA GLU A 106 16.37 -0.35 -11.46
C GLU A 106 15.68 1.02 -11.52
N ALA A 107 14.78 1.27 -10.57
CA ALA A 107 13.89 2.42 -10.52
C ALA A 107 14.22 3.37 -9.36
N LEU A 108 13.84 4.62 -9.51
CA LEU A 108 13.74 5.54 -8.38
C LEU A 108 12.52 5.15 -7.54
N VAL A 109 12.69 5.01 -6.22
CA VAL A 109 11.58 4.72 -5.32
C VAL A 109 11.44 5.86 -4.31
N PHE A 110 10.34 6.58 -4.41
CA PHE A 110 9.97 7.67 -3.50
C PHE A 110 8.95 7.14 -2.49
N ALA A 111 9.41 6.75 -1.30
CA ALA A 111 8.52 6.43 -0.19
C ALA A 111 8.00 7.73 0.42
N VAL A 112 6.68 7.85 0.53
CA VAL A 112 6.02 9.03 1.07
C VAL A 112 5.46 8.71 2.45
N HIS A 113 5.81 9.52 3.44
CA HIS A 113 5.22 9.49 4.77
C HIS A 113 4.28 10.68 4.93
N THR A 114 3.01 10.39 5.15
CA THR A 114 1.95 11.37 5.35
C THR A 114 1.64 11.53 6.84
N ARG A 115 0.91 12.58 7.20
CA ARG A 115 0.38 12.73 8.56
C ARG A 115 -0.51 11.54 8.94
N LEU A 116 -0.43 11.12 10.19
CA LEU A 116 -1.16 9.98 10.73
C LEU A 116 -2.32 10.43 11.64
N ALA A 117 -3.36 9.62 11.67
CA ALA A 117 -4.44 9.71 12.63
C ALA A 117 -4.05 9.02 13.96
N PRO A 118 -4.69 9.36 15.08
CA PRO A 118 -5.78 10.33 15.22
C PRO A 118 -5.33 11.80 15.29
N GLU A 119 -4.02 12.07 15.32
CA GLU A 119 -3.48 13.43 15.45
C GLU A 119 -3.92 14.31 14.26
N HIS A 120 -4.05 13.68 13.09
CA HIS A 120 -4.47 14.34 11.85
C HIS A 120 -5.51 13.48 11.12
N THR A 121 -6.76 13.86 11.26
CA THR A 121 -7.89 13.19 10.61
C THR A 121 -7.99 13.55 9.12
N TYR A 122 -8.90 12.91 8.42
CA TYR A 122 -9.25 13.24 7.04
C TYR A 122 -9.50 14.77 6.88
N PRO A 123 -9.01 15.42 5.81
CA PRO A 123 -8.32 14.82 4.63
C PRO A 123 -6.78 14.84 4.71
N ALA A 124 -6.17 14.96 5.89
CA ALA A 124 -4.74 15.27 6.03
C ALA A 124 -3.83 14.33 5.22
N ALA A 125 -3.95 13.01 5.35
CA ALA A 125 -3.10 12.07 4.62
C ALA A 125 -3.37 12.10 3.10
N HIS A 126 -4.62 12.29 2.67
CA HIS A 126 -4.97 12.44 1.26
C HIS A 126 -4.37 13.71 0.64
N ASP A 127 -4.39 14.82 1.37
CA ASP A 127 -3.81 16.09 0.91
C ASP A 127 -2.28 15.99 0.83
N ASP A 128 -1.65 15.36 1.81
CA ASP A 128 -0.21 15.12 1.83
C ASP A 128 0.22 14.21 0.67
N ALA A 129 -0.50 13.11 0.43
CA ALA A 129 -0.22 12.18 -0.65
C ALA A 129 -0.30 12.86 -2.03
N LEU A 130 -1.34 13.68 -2.24
CA LEU A 130 -1.49 14.44 -3.48
C LEU A 130 -0.39 15.49 -3.65
N ALA A 131 -0.08 16.25 -2.59
CA ALA A 131 0.96 17.28 -2.62
C ALA A 131 2.34 16.67 -2.91
N ALA A 132 2.69 15.55 -2.25
CA ALA A 132 3.91 14.82 -2.49
C ALA A 132 4.01 14.33 -3.93
N THR A 133 2.93 13.73 -4.44
CA THR A 133 2.88 13.21 -5.82
C THR A 133 3.10 14.33 -6.83
N LEU A 134 2.40 15.45 -6.71
CA LEU A 134 2.56 16.59 -7.62
C LEU A 134 3.99 17.15 -7.59
N ALA A 135 4.60 17.27 -6.41
CA ALA A 135 5.96 17.76 -6.27
C ALA A 135 6.98 16.78 -6.90
N ILE A 136 6.84 15.49 -6.65
CA ILE A 136 7.73 14.47 -7.21
C ILE A 136 7.59 14.41 -8.73
N MET A 137 6.36 14.41 -9.26
CA MET A 137 6.12 14.40 -10.72
C MET A 137 6.69 15.62 -11.42
N ALA A 138 6.64 16.80 -10.78
CA ALA A 138 7.23 18.03 -11.33
C ALA A 138 8.76 18.00 -11.36
N ASP A 139 9.38 17.29 -10.44
CA ASP A 139 10.82 17.34 -10.19
C ASP A 139 11.58 16.05 -10.53
N VAL A 140 10.89 14.99 -10.99
CA VAL A 140 11.46 13.64 -11.16
C VAL A 140 12.72 13.62 -12.05
N GLU A 141 12.81 14.50 -13.05
CA GLU A 141 13.97 14.63 -13.95
C GLU A 141 15.25 15.09 -13.21
N LYS A 142 15.14 15.77 -12.04
CA LYS A 142 16.29 16.14 -11.20
C LYS A 142 17.09 14.93 -10.72
N TRP A 143 16.43 13.77 -10.60
CA TRP A 143 17.04 12.48 -10.23
C TRP A 143 17.18 11.52 -11.42
N HIS A 144 17.14 12.06 -12.66
CA HIS A 144 17.15 11.26 -13.91
C HIS A 144 15.98 10.28 -14.01
N GLY A 145 14.82 10.62 -13.44
CA GLY A 145 13.57 9.90 -13.63
C GLY A 145 12.87 10.31 -14.93
N ASP A 146 12.08 9.41 -15.48
CA ASP A 146 11.27 9.63 -16.67
C ASP A 146 9.86 10.05 -16.25
N PRO A 147 9.39 11.27 -16.54
CA PRO A 147 8.06 11.73 -16.16
C PRO A 147 6.93 10.92 -16.83
N ALA A 148 7.20 10.22 -17.94
CA ALA A 148 6.22 9.35 -18.59
C ALA A 148 6.15 7.94 -17.97
N ARG A 149 7.07 7.60 -17.07
CA ARG A 149 7.23 6.26 -16.50
C ARG A 149 7.14 6.30 -14.96
N ILE A 150 6.10 6.94 -14.45
CA ILE A 150 5.85 7.05 -13.00
C ILE A 150 4.66 6.15 -12.65
N ALA A 151 4.83 5.25 -11.67
CA ALA A 151 3.72 4.52 -11.05
C ALA A 151 3.42 5.06 -9.66
N LEU A 152 2.16 5.00 -9.26
CA LEU A 152 1.73 5.11 -7.87
C LEU A 152 1.48 3.72 -7.29
N ALA A 153 1.98 3.47 -6.10
CA ALA A 153 1.77 2.19 -5.43
C ALA A 153 1.54 2.36 -3.92
N GLY A 154 0.98 1.34 -3.33
CA GLY A 154 0.88 1.23 -1.87
C GLY A 154 0.19 -0.04 -1.45
N ASP A 155 0.38 -0.39 -0.20
CA ASP A 155 -0.24 -1.53 0.45
C ASP A 155 -1.30 -1.10 1.46
N SER A 156 -2.42 -1.81 1.55
CA SER A 156 -3.46 -1.55 2.55
C SER A 156 -3.98 -0.09 2.49
N ALA A 157 -3.85 0.68 3.57
CA ALA A 157 -4.14 2.12 3.58
C ALA A 157 -3.30 2.90 2.56
N GLY A 158 -2.07 2.47 2.27
CA GLY A 158 -1.24 3.07 1.22
C GLY A 158 -1.80 2.82 -0.18
N GLY A 159 -2.39 1.64 -0.43
CA GLY A 159 -3.11 1.36 -1.67
C GLY A 159 -4.34 2.24 -1.83
N HIS A 160 -5.04 2.53 -0.75
CA HIS A 160 -6.12 3.53 -0.72
C HIS A 160 -5.59 4.92 -1.10
N LEU A 161 -4.49 5.38 -0.48
CA LEU A 161 -3.89 6.67 -0.77
C LEU A 161 -3.44 6.79 -2.24
N ALA A 162 -2.84 5.74 -2.81
CA ALA A 162 -2.44 5.70 -4.21
C ALA A 162 -3.65 5.88 -5.16
N LEU A 163 -4.74 5.17 -4.88
CA LEU A 163 -5.97 5.27 -5.66
C LEU A 163 -6.62 6.65 -5.56
N ILE A 164 -6.83 7.15 -4.32
CA ILE A 164 -7.45 8.48 -4.13
C ILE A 164 -6.59 9.58 -4.72
N THR A 165 -5.27 9.50 -4.58
CA THR A 165 -4.35 10.45 -5.22
C THR A 165 -4.56 10.47 -6.74
N THR A 166 -4.67 9.30 -7.38
CA THR A 166 -4.91 9.21 -8.84
C THR A 166 -6.28 9.79 -9.22
N LEU A 167 -7.32 9.52 -8.44
CA LEU A 167 -8.65 10.10 -8.65
C LEU A 167 -8.62 11.63 -8.56
N ARG A 168 -7.96 12.16 -7.54
CA ARG A 168 -7.81 13.62 -7.34
C ARG A 168 -6.97 14.29 -8.43
N LEU A 169 -5.93 13.62 -8.94
CA LEU A 169 -5.16 14.09 -10.11
C LEU A 169 -6.07 14.19 -11.33
N LYS A 170 -6.86 13.14 -11.59
CA LYS A 170 -7.81 13.11 -12.69
C LYS A 170 -8.85 14.22 -12.59
N GLU A 171 -9.46 14.42 -11.43
CA GLU A 171 -10.44 15.48 -11.19
C GLU A 171 -9.89 16.89 -11.44
N ARG A 172 -8.61 17.08 -11.17
CA ARG A 172 -7.90 18.33 -11.43
C ARG A 172 -7.41 18.50 -12.87
N GLY A 173 -7.60 17.49 -13.73
CA GLY A 173 -7.02 17.49 -15.07
C GLY A 173 -5.48 17.50 -15.08
N ALA A 174 -4.86 17.03 -13.99
CA ALA A 174 -3.41 16.91 -13.88
C ALA A 174 -2.91 15.64 -14.62
N PRO A 175 -1.61 15.58 -14.98
CA PRO A 175 -1.02 14.36 -15.53
C PRO A 175 -1.29 13.15 -14.60
N LEU A 176 -1.65 12.01 -15.21
CA LEU A 176 -1.86 10.76 -14.48
C LEU A 176 -0.59 9.92 -14.48
N PRO A 177 -0.38 9.05 -13.46
CA PRO A 177 0.69 8.08 -13.48
C PRO A 177 0.51 7.08 -14.63
N ALA A 178 1.60 6.46 -15.07
CA ALA A 178 1.58 5.43 -16.12
C ALA A 178 0.85 4.16 -15.64
N ALA A 179 0.87 3.86 -14.34
CA ALA A 179 0.16 2.73 -13.74
C ALA A 179 -0.11 2.94 -12.25
N GLN A 180 -1.04 2.13 -11.70
CA GLN A 180 -1.27 1.98 -10.26
C GLN A 180 -1.02 0.53 -9.84
N LEU A 181 -0.30 0.33 -8.72
CA LEU A 181 -0.01 -0.97 -8.13
C LEU A 181 -0.61 -1.02 -6.72
N LEU A 182 -1.78 -1.63 -6.58
CA LEU A 182 -2.58 -1.62 -5.36
C LEU A 182 -2.45 -2.98 -4.66
N ILE A 183 -1.75 -3.02 -3.54
CA ILE A 183 -1.48 -4.24 -2.79
C ILE A 183 -2.51 -4.35 -1.66
N TYR A 184 -3.38 -5.33 -1.72
CA TYR A 184 -4.52 -5.56 -0.80
C TYR A 184 -5.12 -4.25 -0.26
N PRO A 185 -5.57 -3.34 -1.14
CA PRO A 185 -5.94 -1.98 -0.76
C PRO A 185 -7.19 -1.94 0.13
N MET A 186 -7.24 -1.00 1.09
CA MET A 186 -8.44 -0.65 1.85
C MET A 186 -9.39 0.17 0.98
N LEU A 187 -10.56 -0.35 0.63
CA LEU A 187 -11.45 0.28 -0.36
C LEU A 187 -12.88 0.50 0.13
N ASP A 188 -13.25 -0.05 1.29
CA ASP A 188 -14.61 0.08 1.85
C ASP A 188 -14.59 0.23 3.38
N ALA A 189 -14.86 1.44 3.85
CA ALA A 189 -14.88 1.76 5.28
C ALA A 189 -16.08 1.13 6.04
N ALA A 190 -17.06 0.57 5.33
CA ALA A 190 -18.17 -0.15 5.96
C ALA A 190 -17.71 -1.50 6.55
N GLY A 191 -16.73 -2.14 5.92
CA GLY A 191 -16.13 -3.39 6.41
C GLY A 191 -17.15 -4.50 6.62
N ASP A 192 -18.05 -4.71 5.65
CA ASP A 192 -19.17 -5.65 5.77
C ASP A 192 -19.19 -6.75 4.69
N SER A 193 -18.12 -6.89 3.91
CA SER A 193 -17.97 -7.95 2.92
C SER A 193 -17.94 -9.36 3.55
N ASP A 194 -18.08 -10.40 2.73
CA ASP A 194 -17.99 -11.78 3.20
C ASP A 194 -16.60 -12.10 3.76
N SER A 195 -15.53 -11.59 3.15
CA SER A 195 -14.17 -11.76 3.67
C SER A 195 -13.97 -11.10 5.04
N TYR A 196 -14.57 -9.94 5.30
CA TYR A 196 -14.57 -9.35 6.64
C TYR A 196 -15.27 -10.22 7.68
N ARG A 197 -16.38 -10.88 7.31
CA ARG A 197 -17.12 -11.78 8.22
C ARG A 197 -16.38 -13.09 8.47
N GLN A 198 -15.77 -13.66 7.44
CA GLN A 198 -15.13 -14.98 7.49
C GLN A 198 -13.69 -14.96 7.99
N LEU A 199 -12.96 -13.87 7.72
CA LEU A 199 -11.51 -13.77 7.90
C LEU A 199 -11.10 -12.65 8.88
N GLY A 200 -12.08 -11.98 9.49
CA GLY A 200 -11.84 -10.78 10.30
C GLY A 200 -11.31 -11.01 11.71
N ASP A 201 -11.20 -12.25 12.19
CA ASP A 201 -10.85 -12.53 13.59
C ASP A 201 -9.54 -13.33 13.77
N ASP A 202 -9.18 -14.21 12.82
CA ASP A 202 -8.18 -15.25 13.05
C ASP A 202 -6.82 -15.01 12.40
N TYR A 203 -6.67 -14.00 11.52
CA TYR A 203 -5.51 -13.88 10.64
C TYR A 203 -4.65 -12.64 10.92
N LEU A 204 -4.29 -12.37 12.17
CA LEU A 204 -3.44 -11.29 12.69
C LEU A 204 -4.02 -9.89 12.47
N ILE A 205 -4.28 -9.52 11.22
CA ILE A 205 -4.94 -8.25 10.92
C ILE A 205 -6.44 -8.48 10.94
N THR A 206 -7.07 -7.96 12.00
CA THR A 206 -8.46 -8.22 12.28
C THR A 206 -9.37 -7.10 11.76
N ARG A 207 -10.67 -7.44 11.61
CA ARG A 207 -11.71 -6.45 11.30
C ARG A 207 -11.70 -5.28 12.31
N ASP A 208 -11.54 -5.58 13.59
CA ASP A 208 -11.43 -4.57 14.66
C ASP A 208 -10.27 -3.61 14.41
N MET A 209 -9.11 -4.13 14.05
CA MET A 209 -7.92 -3.32 13.73
C MET A 209 -8.16 -2.39 12.53
N LEU A 210 -8.72 -2.91 11.45
CA LEU A 210 -8.98 -2.17 10.22
C LEU A 210 -10.01 -1.06 10.46
N LEU A 211 -11.15 -1.40 11.07
CA LEU A 211 -12.23 -0.44 11.33
C LEU A 211 -11.84 0.62 12.35
N SER A 212 -11.06 0.26 13.39
CA SER A 212 -10.55 1.27 14.35
C SER A 212 -9.62 2.28 13.66
N GLY A 213 -8.83 1.85 12.68
CA GLY A 213 -8.00 2.75 11.87
C GLY A 213 -8.84 3.68 11.00
N PHE A 214 -9.84 3.15 10.29
CA PHE A 214 -10.79 3.97 9.53
C PHE A 214 -11.49 5.00 10.44
N HIS A 215 -12.04 4.58 11.57
CA HIS A 215 -12.72 5.50 12.51
C HIS A 215 -11.79 6.61 12.99
N ALA A 216 -10.55 6.27 13.36
CA ALA A 216 -9.57 7.26 13.81
C ALA A 216 -9.22 8.27 12.71
N TYR A 217 -9.17 7.82 11.45
CA TYR A 217 -8.81 8.67 10.32
C TYR A 217 -9.98 9.48 9.79
N LEU A 218 -11.13 8.85 9.56
CA LEU A 218 -12.28 9.50 8.92
C LEU A 218 -12.96 10.53 9.83
N GLY A 219 -12.89 10.34 11.16
CA GLY A 219 -13.59 11.23 12.11
C GLY A 219 -15.10 11.22 11.83
N GLU A 220 -15.63 12.37 11.45
CA GLU A 220 -17.06 12.53 11.13
C GLU A 220 -17.41 12.27 9.65
N LEU A 221 -16.41 12.00 8.80
CA LEU A 221 -16.68 11.70 7.39
C LEU A 221 -17.50 10.41 7.28
N PRO A 222 -18.66 10.43 6.58
CA PRO A 222 -19.46 9.22 6.43
C PRO A 222 -18.68 8.11 5.71
N VAL A 223 -18.82 6.86 6.17
CA VAL A 223 -18.21 5.68 5.52
C VAL A 223 -18.65 5.50 4.07
N THR A 224 -19.79 6.05 3.68
CA THR A 224 -20.30 6.06 2.28
C THR A 224 -19.68 7.14 1.40
N HIS A 225 -18.86 8.03 1.96
CA HIS A 225 -18.19 9.05 1.16
C HIS A 225 -17.24 8.40 0.15
N PRO A 226 -17.18 8.84 -1.13
CA PRO A 226 -16.36 8.21 -2.16
C PRO A 226 -14.87 8.13 -1.83
N GLU A 227 -14.34 9.06 -1.03
CA GLU A 227 -12.95 9.01 -0.56
C GLU A 227 -12.76 8.21 0.73
N ALA A 228 -13.82 7.81 1.44
CA ALA A 228 -13.77 6.84 2.52
C ALA A 228 -13.90 5.41 1.98
N SER A 229 -14.75 5.23 0.98
CA SER A 229 -15.02 3.94 0.35
C SER A 229 -14.89 4.04 -1.19
N PRO A 230 -13.65 4.13 -1.70
CA PRO A 230 -13.41 4.28 -3.15
C PRO A 230 -13.90 3.09 -3.98
N LEU A 231 -14.21 1.95 -3.36
CA LEU A 231 -14.95 0.87 -4.01
C LEU A 231 -16.25 1.38 -4.65
N HIS A 232 -16.88 2.39 -4.08
CA HIS A 232 -18.14 2.96 -4.57
C HIS A 232 -17.97 4.29 -5.32
N HIS A 233 -16.74 4.65 -5.67
CA HIS A 233 -16.46 5.90 -6.38
C HIS A 233 -17.14 5.92 -7.76
N PRO A 234 -17.89 6.98 -8.12
CA PRO A 234 -18.69 7.00 -9.36
C PRO A 234 -17.87 7.21 -10.64
N ALA A 235 -16.65 7.75 -10.54
CA ALA A 235 -15.87 8.25 -11.68
C ALA A 235 -14.59 7.46 -11.92
N LEU A 236 -14.68 6.14 -12.17
CA LEU A 236 -13.53 5.27 -12.38
C LEU A 236 -12.99 5.28 -13.82
N SER A 237 -13.79 5.64 -14.81
CA SER A 237 -13.36 5.66 -16.22
C SER A 237 -12.16 6.58 -16.44
N GLY A 238 -11.22 6.20 -17.32
CA GLY A 238 -10.03 7.00 -17.61
C GLY A 238 -8.94 6.95 -16.53
N LEU A 239 -9.06 6.10 -15.53
CA LEU A 239 -7.93 5.77 -14.65
C LEU A 239 -6.84 5.03 -15.43
N PRO A 240 -5.56 5.16 -15.03
CA PRO A 240 -4.45 4.45 -15.69
C PRO A 240 -4.56 2.93 -15.47
N PRO A 241 -3.77 2.13 -16.20
CA PRO A 241 -3.64 0.70 -15.97
C PRO A 241 -3.44 0.40 -14.48
N THR A 242 -4.27 -0.50 -13.93
CA THR A 242 -4.32 -0.78 -12.50
C THR A 242 -4.06 -2.25 -12.21
N HIS A 243 -3.06 -2.53 -11.39
CA HIS A 243 -2.71 -3.87 -10.97
C HIS A 243 -3.08 -4.05 -9.49
N ILE A 244 -3.99 -4.98 -9.21
CA ILE A 244 -4.47 -5.27 -7.86
C ILE A 244 -3.92 -6.62 -7.42
N VAL A 245 -3.39 -6.67 -6.21
CA VAL A 245 -3.02 -7.92 -5.54
C VAL A 245 -3.87 -8.06 -4.29
N THR A 246 -4.46 -9.24 -4.10
CA THR A 246 -5.20 -9.59 -2.88
C THR A 246 -4.55 -10.78 -2.19
N ALA A 247 -4.75 -10.93 -0.88
CA ALA A 247 -4.34 -12.09 -0.13
C ALA A 247 -5.53 -13.04 0.09
N GLU A 248 -5.28 -14.35 0.12
CA GLU A 248 -6.37 -15.32 0.25
C GLU A 248 -7.08 -15.22 1.60
N TYR A 249 -6.29 -15.10 2.68
CA TYR A 249 -6.79 -15.04 4.06
C TYR A 249 -6.77 -13.59 4.57
N ASP A 250 -7.55 -12.71 3.92
CA ASP A 250 -7.54 -11.27 4.17
C ASP A 250 -8.96 -10.72 4.26
N PRO A 251 -9.32 -9.99 5.31
CA PRO A 251 -10.60 -9.29 5.38
C PRO A 251 -10.87 -8.38 4.18
N LEU A 252 -9.85 -7.78 3.58
CA LEU A 252 -9.95 -6.85 2.45
C LEU A 252 -10.04 -7.53 1.07
N ARG A 253 -9.95 -8.88 1.02
CA ARG A 253 -9.89 -9.64 -0.23
C ARG A 253 -11.03 -9.29 -1.18
N ASP A 254 -12.26 -9.36 -0.68
CA ASP A 254 -13.44 -9.27 -1.53
C ASP A 254 -13.66 -7.87 -2.10
N GLU A 255 -13.29 -6.81 -1.35
CA GLU A 255 -13.38 -5.44 -1.83
C GLU A 255 -12.35 -5.14 -2.93
N GLY A 256 -11.12 -5.66 -2.81
CA GLY A 256 -10.12 -5.58 -3.86
C GLY A 256 -10.57 -6.25 -5.17
N GLU A 257 -11.14 -7.45 -5.08
CA GLU A 257 -11.65 -8.18 -6.23
C GLU A 257 -12.95 -7.58 -6.81
N ALA A 258 -13.78 -6.99 -5.95
CA ALA A 258 -14.95 -6.23 -6.41
C ALA A 258 -14.54 -4.96 -7.16
N PHE A 259 -13.54 -4.28 -6.67
CA PHE A 259 -13.00 -3.07 -7.32
C PHE A 259 -12.40 -3.39 -8.70
N TYR A 260 -11.67 -4.48 -8.83
CA TYR A 260 -11.21 -4.96 -10.13
C TYR A 260 -12.36 -5.08 -11.15
N ARG A 261 -13.47 -5.74 -10.77
CA ARG A 261 -14.64 -5.87 -11.65
C ARG A 261 -15.23 -4.52 -12.05
N LYS A 262 -15.28 -3.55 -11.13
CA LYS A 262 -15.75 -2.19 -11.41
C LYS A 262 -14.82 -1.42 -12.35
N LEU A 263 -13.51 -1.59 -12.23
CA LEU A 263 -12.55 -1.02 -13.16
C LEU A 263 -12.77 -1.53 -14.59
N LEU A 264 -12.95 -2.84 -14.76
CA LEU A 264 -13.26 -3.43 -16.07
C LEU A 264 -14.58 -2.88 -16.65
N GLN A 265 -15.63 -2.76 -15.83
CA GLN A 265 -16.91 -2.17 -16.24
C GLN A 265 -16.76 -0.70 -16.64
N ALA A 266 -15.83 0.03 -16.03
CA ALA A 266 -15.52 1.41 -16.37
C ALA A 266 -14.57 1.55 -17.58
N GLY A 267 -14.18 0.44 -18.24
CA GLY A 267 -13.28 0.43 -19.39
C GLY A 267 -11.82 0.67 -19.03
N VAL A 268 -11.43 0.50 -17.76
CA VAL A 268 -10.04 0.63 -17.31
C VAL A 268 -9.31 -0.68 -17.52
N MET A 269 -8.09 -0.63 -18.07
CA MET A 269 -7.20 -1.78 -18.15
C MET A 269 -6.80 -2.18 -16.71
N ALA A 270 -7.21 -3.37 -16.27
CA ALA A 270 -6.91 -3.81 -14.91
C ALA A 270 -6.56 -5.29 -14.86
N THR A 271 -5.75 -5.66 -13.88
CA THR A 271 -5.49 -7.05 -13.47
C THR A 271 -5.74 -7.21 -11.98
N CYS A 272 -6.16 -8.41 -11.56
CA CYS A 272 -6.27 -8.76 -10.16
C CYS A 272 -5.69 -10.16 -9.95
N GLN A 273 -4.76 -10.29 -9.00
CA GLN A 273 -4.15 -11.56 -8.65
C GLN A 273 -4.35 -11.84 -7.16
N ARG A 274 -5.06 -12.93 -6.84
CA ARG A 274 -5.11 -13.45 -5.47
C ARG A 274 -3.85 -14.26 -5.21
N GLN A 275 -3.09 -13.88 -4.18
CA GLN A 275 -1.98 -14.67 -3.66
C GLN A 275 -2.53 -15.71 -2.68
N LEU A 276 -2.23 -16.99 -2.97
CA LEU A 276 -2.75 -18.10 -2.19
C LEU A 276 -1.85 -18.40 -0.98
N GLY A 277 -2.45 -18.90 0.11
CA GLY A 277 -1.73 -19.31 1.31
C GLY A 277 -1.17 -18.17 2.15
N VAL A 278 -1.57 -16.93 1.91
CA VAL A 278 -1.07 -15.76 2.63
C VAL A 278 -2.18 -14.91 3.26
N ILE A 279 -1.79 -14.11 4.24
CA ILE A 279 -2.65 -13.19 5.01
C ILE A 279 -2.46 -11.74 4.57
N HIS A 280 -3.32 -10.84 5.07
CA HIS A 280 -3.09 -9.39 4.95
C HIS A 280 -1.69 -9.01 5.49
N GLY A 281 -1.00 -8.10 4.82
CA GLY A 281 0.35 -7.66 5.23
C GLY A 281 1.48 -8.59 4.76
N PHE A 282 1.19 -9.67 4.01
CA PHE A 282 2.22 -10.62 3.58
C PHE A 282 3.37 -9.98 2.77
N PHE A 283 3.12 -8.88 2.07
CA PHE A 283 4.15 -8.13 1.33
C PHE A 283 5.35 -7.76 2.22
N GLN A 284 5.10 -7.51 3.50
CA GLN A 284 6.14 -7.19 4.48
C GLN A 284 6.84 -8.42 5.09
N LEU A 285 6.46 -9.63 4.69
CA LEU A 285 6.98 -10.89 5.25
C LEU A 285 8.03 -11.57 4.35
N ALA A 286 8.79 -10.82 3.55
CA ALA A 286 9.72 -11.37 2.56
C ALA A 286 10.81 -12.30 3.17
N ARG A 287 11.12 -12.15 4.46
CA ARG A 287 12.03 -13.05 5.17
C ARG A 287 11.49 -14.48 5.24
N VAL A 288 10.18 -14.64 5.39
CA VAL A 288 9.56 -15.92 5.70
C VAL A 288 8.57 -16.40 4.64
N SER A 289 8.04 -15.49 3.80
CA SER A 289 7.02 -15.79 2.78
C SER A 289 7.62 -15.85 1.37
N PRO A 290 7.59 -17.00 0.70
CA PRO A 290 7.87 -17.11 -0.73
C PRO A 290 6.98 -16.23 -1.59
N ALA A 291 5.67 -16.14 -1.29
CA ALA A 291 4.73 -15.32 -2.04
C ALA A 291 5.07 -13.81 -1.95
N ALA A 292 5.57 -13.34 -0.80
CA ALA A 292 6.04 -11.97 -0.65
C ALA A 292 7.23 -11.67 -1.58
N ARG A 293 8.22 -12.55 -1.63
CA ARG A 293 9.37 -12.42 -2.55
C ARG A 293 8.93 -12.45 -4.01
N GLN A 294 8.03 -13.36 -4.37
CA GLN A 294 7.48 -13.44 -5.72
C GLN A 294 6.72 -12.17 -6.10
N LEU A 295 5.94 -11.60 -5.18
CA LEU A 295 5.25 -10.33 -5.43
C LEU A 295 6.24 -9.19 -5.69
N ILE A 296 7.31 -9.07 -4.90
CA ILE A 296 8.34 -8.04 -5.13
C ILE A 296 8.95 -8.18 -6.52
N GLU A 297 9.26 -9.41 -6.99
CA GLU A 297 9.75 -9.64 -8.35
C GLU A 297 8.72 -9.23 -9.42
N GLN A 298 7.46 -9.60 -9.23
CA GLN A 298 6.37 -9.24 -10.16
C GLN A 298 6.19 -7.71 -10.26
N LEU A 299 6.13 -7.01 -9.13
CA LEU A 299 6.03 -5.55 -9.09
C LEU A 299 7.24 -4.89 -9.76
N SER A 300 8.44 -5.41 -9.50
CA SER A 300 9.67 -4.90 -10.11
C SER A 300 9.66 -5.02 -11.64
N LEU A 301 9.14 -6.13 -12.17
CA LEU A 301 8.98 -6.31 -13.61
C LEU A 301 7.95 -5.36 -14.21
N LEU A 302 6.85 -5.08 -13.51
CA LEU A 302 5.85 -4.12 -13.95
C LEU A 302 6.44 -2.70 -14.01
N ILE A 303 7.14 -2.27 -12.95
CA ILE A 303 7.77 -0.95 -12.86
C ILE A 303 8.83 -0.77 -13.96
N ARG A 304 9.65 -1.80 -14.20
CA ARG A 304 10.69 -1.75 -15.24
C ARG A 304 10.12 -1.58 -16.66
N ARG A 305 8.88 -2.05 -16.91
CA ARG A 305 8.21 -2.02 -18.21
C ARG A 305 7.37 -0.76 -18.46
N LEU A 306 7.23 0.11 -17.49
CA LEU A 306 6.58 1.42 -17.69
C LEU A 306 7.34 2.23 -18.79
#